data_d21ed5f973c031f79aa62b62f1466a88
#
_entry.id   d21ed5f973c031f79aa62b62f1466a88
#
_cell.length_a   1.000
_cell.length_b   1.000
_cell.length_c   1.000
_cell.angle_alpha   90.00
_cell.angle_beta   90.00
_cell.angle_gamma   90.00
#
_symmetry.space_group_name_H-M   'P 1'
#
loop_
_entity.id
_entity.type
_entity.pdbx_description
1 polymer ?
#
loop_
_entity_poly.entity_id
_entity_poly.type
_entity_poly.pdbx_seq_one_letter_code
_entity_poly.pdbx_strand_id
1 'polypeptide(L)'
;MDKTLRTASTGLSAQQRYVEIISNNLSNVNTTGYKKVRPEFQDLLYETLRPAGNVGRSGVEPLNEVQIGSGTELTATTKNFQQGVVQSTNRPLDMAINGDGFFIVRRPDNSFAYSRDGSYKLNKS
;
A
#
# COMPACT_ATOMS: atom_id res chain seq x y z
N MET A 1 22.93 -21.53 -2.61
CA MET A 1 21.70 -22.00 -3.29
C MET A 1 20.45 -21.69 -2.46
N ASP A 2 20.36 -22.15 -1.22
CA ASP A 2 19.15 -21.95 -0.39
C ASP A 2 18.82 -20.47 -0.14
N LYS A 3 19.83 -19.63 0.07
CA LYS A 3 19.66 -18.18 0.26
C LYS A 3 19.08 -17.51 -1.00
N THR A 4 19.58 -17.86 -2.17
CA THR A 4 19.10 -17.33 -3.46
C THR A 4 17.64 -17.71 -3.69
N LEU A 5 17.28 -18.95 -3.40
CA LEU A 5 15.88 -19.43 -3.51
C LEU A 5 14.95 -18.72 -2.52
N ARG A 6 15.40 -18.48 -1.30
CA ARG A 6 14.64 -17.71 -0.31
C ARG A 6 14.42 -16.27 -0.75
N THR A 7 15.47 -15.61 -1.21
CA THR A 7 15.39 -14.24 -1.74
C THR A 7 14.42 -14.16 -2.93
N ALA A 8 14.52 -15.10 -3.86
CA ALA A 8 13.58 -15.19 -4.99
C ALA A 8 12.14 -15.44 -4.53
N SER A 9 11.94 -16.29 -3.53
CA SER A 9 10.62 -16.57 -2.94
C SER A 9 10.00 -15.32 -2.31
N THR A 10 10.77 -14.49 -1.62
CA THR A 10 10.28 -13.22 -1.08
C THR A 10 9.83 -12.27 -2.18
N GLY A 11 10.56 -12.18 -3.27
CA GLY A 11 10.19 -11.38 -4.45
C GLY A 11 8.89 -11.85 -5.10
N LEU A 12 8.71 -13.16 -5.26
CA LEU A 12 7.48 -13.73 -5.79
C LEU A 12 6.29 -13.48 -4.86
N SER A 13 6.47 -13.66 -3.56
CA SER A 13 5.45 -13.35 -2.55
C SER A 13 5.07 -11.88 -2.56
N ALA A 14 6.04 -10.98 -2.68
CA ALA A 14 5.80 -9.55 -2.81
C ALA A 14 4.96 -9.22 -4.06
N GLN A 15 5.29 -9.82 -5.20
CA GLN A 15 4.51 -9.63 -6.44
C GLN A 15 3.09 -10.19 -6.32
N GLN A 16 2.92 -11.32 -5.66
CA GLN A 16 1.60 -11.89 -5.40
C GLN A 16 0.75 -10.94 -4.56
N ARG A 17 1.30 -10.38 -3.48
CA ARG A 17 0.62 -9.37 -2.65
C ARG A 17 0.26 -8.12 -3.43
N TYR A 18 1.15 -7.68 -4.31
CA TYR A 18 0.92 -6.54 -5.18
C TYR A 18 -0.27 -6.78 -6.11
N VAL A 19 -0.33 -7.95 -6.75
CA VAL A 19 -1.45 -8.35 -7.62
C VAL A 19 -2.76 -8.45 -6.83
N GLU A 20 -2.75 -8.98 -5.61
CA GLU A 20 -3.92 -9.03 -4.73
C GLU A 20 -4.47 -7.62 -4.44
N ILE A 21 -3.61 -6.66 -4.16
CA ILE A 21 -4.01 -5.26 -3.91
C ILE A 21 -4.55 -4.61 -5.17
N ILE A 22 -3.93 -4.80 -6.32
CA ILE A 22 -4.43 -4.30 -7.61
C ILE A 22 -5.80 -4.91 -7.92
N SER A 23 -5.98 -6.20 -7.69
CA SER A 23 -7.25 -6.89 -7.92
C SER A 23 -8.36 -6.33 -7.04
N ASN A 24 -8.07 -6.03 -5.77
CA ASN A 24 -9.00 -5.39 -4.85
C ASN A 24 -9.37 -3.98 -5.32
N ASN A 25 -8.38 -3.17 -5.72
CA ASN A 25 -8.62 -1.84 -6.28
C ASN A 25 -9.49 -1.90 -7.53
N LEU A 26 -9.21 -2.84 -8.43
CA LEU A 26 -9.98 -3.03 -9.67
C LEU A 26 -11.42 -3.48 -9.39
N SER A 27 -11.62 -4.39 -8.42
CA SER A 27 -12.95 -4.83 -8.01
C SER A 27 -13.81 -3.69 -7.48
N ASN A 28 -13.21 -2.67 -6.91
CA ASN A 28 -13.86 -1.50 -6.34
C ASN A 28 -13.82 -0.26 -7.24
N VAL A 29 -13.51 -0.41 -8.53
CA VAL A 29 -13.38 0.73 -9.45
C VAL A 29 -14.70 1.53 -9.58
N ASN A 30 -15.84 0.88 -9.42
CA ASN A 30 -17.18 1.50 -9.45
C ASN A 30 -17.77 1.74 -8.06
N THR A 31 -17.03 1.46 -7.00
CA THR A 31 -17.50 1.69 -5.63
C THR A 31 -17.40 3.17 -5.28
N THR A 32 -18.52 3.78 -4.90
CA THR A 32 -18.59 5.19 -4.51
C THR A 32 -17.76 5.46 -3.26
N GLY A 33 -16.96 6.52 -3.30
CA GLY A 33 -16.11 6.91 -2.17
C GLY A 33 -14.94 5.99 -1.89
N TYR A 34 -14.65 5.03 -2.77
CA TYR A 34 -13.51 4.14 -2.61
C TYR A 34 -12.18 4.90 -2.75
N LYS A 35 -11.26 4.61 -1.85
CA LYS A 35 -9.88 5.12 -1.90
C LYS A 35 -8.94 3.96 -2.19
N LYS A 36 -8.23 4.05 -3.32
CA LYS A 36 -7.30 2.99 -3.72
C LYS A 36 -6.21 2.78 -2.69
N VAL A 37 -5.86 1.54 -2.49
CA VAL A 37 -4.78 1.13 -1.61
C VAL A 37 -3.51 0.92 -2.42
N ARG A 38 -2.39 1.35 -1.87
CA ARG A 38 -1.06 1.15 -2.43
C ARG A 38 -0.20 0.37 -1.44
N PRO A 39 0.52 -0.66 -1.89
CA PRO A 39 1.45 -1.38 -1.04
C PRO A 39 2.74 -0.58 -0.86
N GLU A 40 3.36 -0.74 0.30
CA GLU A 40 4.69 -0.24 0.62
C GLU A 40 5.57 -1.43 0.95
N PHE A 41 6.66 -1.56 0.21
CA PHE A 41 7.63 -2.62 0.38
C PHE A 41 8.93 -2.05 0.95
N GLN A 42 9.61 -2.87 1.74
CA GLN A 42 10.96 -2.58 2.20
C GLN A 42 11.88 -3.75 1.89
N ASP A 43 13.15 -3.46 1.76
CA ASP A 43 14.17 -4.46 1.65
C ASP A 43 14.50 -5.05 3.03
N LEU A 44 14.87 -6.33 3.04
CA LEU A 44 15.37 -7.00 4.21
C LEU A 44 16.87 -6.72 4.39
N LEU A 45 17.39 -7.09 5.54
CA LEU A 45 18.79 -6.84 5.90
C LEU A 45 19.77 -7.31 4.82
N TYR A 46 20.80 -6.50 4.59
CA TYR A 46 21.91 -6.83 3.72
C TYR A 46 22.95 -7.65 4.48
N GLU A 47 23.52 -8.64 3.82
CA GLU A 47 24.68 -9.37 4.30
C GLU A 47 25.94 -8.85 3.61
N THR A 48 26.92 -8.43 4.40
CA THR A 48 28.20 -7.98 3.89
C THR A 48 29.08 -9.18 3.59
N LEU A 49 29.32 -9.44 2.30
CA LEU A 49 30.24 -10.50 1.86
C LEU A 49 31.69 -10.07 1.98
N ARG A 50 31.96 -8.79 1.78
CA ARG A 50 33.31 -8.23 1.91
C ARG A 50 33.22 -6.80 2.44
N PRO A 51 33.71 -6.56 3.67
CA PRO A 51 33.75 -5.21 4.21
C PRO A 51 34.73 -4.32 3.40
N ALA A 52 34.46 -3.03 3.37
CA ALA A 52 35.43 -2.06 2.86
C ALA A 52 36.72 -2.18 3.68
N GLY A 53 37.81 -2.53 3.03
CA GLY A 53 39.03 -2.88 3.75
C GLY A 53 39.78 -1.68 4.32
N ASN A 54 40.27 -1.82 5.54
CA ASN A 54 41.36 -0.98 6.03
C ASN A 54 42.62 -1.25 5.19
N VAL A 55 43.35 -0.19 4.89
CA VAL A 55 44.64 -0.25 4.18
C VAL A 55 45.55 -1.34 4.73
N GLY A 56 45.51 -2.50 4.10
CA GLY A 56 46.48 -3.53 4.35
C GLY A 56 47.82 -3.14 3.70
N ARG A 57 48.88 -3.62 4.24
CA ARG A 57 50.30 -3.41 3.85
C ARG A 57 50.63 -3.54 2.36
N SER A 58 49.65 -3.83 1.47
CA SER A 58 49.80 -4.10 0.04
C SER A 58 49.32 -3.00 -0.89
N GLY A 59 48.83 -1.88 -0.37
CA GLY A 59 48.55 -0.66 -1.18
C GLY A 59 47.40 -0.73 -2.18
N VAL A 60 46.66 -1.84 -2.24
CA VAL A 60 45.46 -1.98 -3.11
C VAL A 60 44.25 -2.01 -2.19
N GLU A 61 43.55 -0.89 -2.11
CA GLU A 61 42.26 -0.79 -1.42
C GLU A 61 41.16 -1.44 -2.26
N PRO A 62 40.34 -2.38 -1.71
CA PRO A 62 39.04 -2.62 -2.28
C PRO A 62 38.15 -1.41 -1.95
N LEU A 63 37.95 -0.55 -2.94
CA LEU A 63 37.24 0.73 -2.84
C LEU A 63 35.78 0.58 -2.44
N ASN A 64 35.17 -0.60 -2.57
CA ASN A 64 33.76 -0.80 -2.33
C ASN A 64 33.47 -2.05 -1.48
N GLU A 65 32.56 -1.87 -0.55
CA GLU A 65 31.92 -2.96 0.16
C GLU A 65 31.02 -3.77 -0.78
N VAL A 66 31.02 -5.09 -0.66
CA VAL A 66 30.11 -5.97 -1.38
C VAL A 66 29.05 -6.48 -0.44
N GLN A 67 27.83 -6.02 -0.64
CA GLN A 67 26.65 -6.42 0.12
C GLN A 67 25.63 -7.13 -0.77
N ILE A 68 24.94 -8.12 -0.21
CA ILE A 68 23.83 -8.82 -0.84
C ILE A 68 22.59 -8.71 0.03
N GLY A 69 21.47 -8.24 -0.55
CA GLY A 69 20.19 -8.16 0.12
C GLY A 69 19.56 -9.52 0.36
N SER A 70 18.77 -9.64 1.42
CA SER A 70 18.08 -10.89 1.80
C SER A 70 16.67 -10.98 1.26
N GLY A 71 16.23 -10.01 0.46
CA GLY A 71 14.91 -10.00 -0.16
C GLY A 71 14.08 -8.77 0.20
N THR A 72 12.76 -8.90 0.03
CA THR A 72 11.79 -7.82 0.23
C THR A 72 10.61 -8.29 1.07
N GLU A 73 9.98 -7.36 1.77
CA GLU A 73 8.79 -7.61 2.58
C GLU A 73 7.76 -6.49 2.40
N LEU A 74 6.48 -6.86 2.45
CA LEU A 74 5.38 -5.90 2.51
C LEU A 74 5.30 -5.34 3.93
N THR A 75 5.56 -4.05 4.10
CA THR A 75 5.58 -3.39 5.41
C THR A 75 4.23 -2.81 5.77
N ALA A 76 3.56 -2.17 4.83
CA ALA A 76 2.32 -1.47 5.06
C ALA A 76 1.50 -1.33 3.79
N THR A 77 0.25 -0.92 3.97
CA THR A 77 -0.62 -0.47 2.88
C THR A 77 -1.12 0.93 3.21
N THR A 78 -1.05 1.83 2.25
CA THR A 78 -1.46 3.22 2.40
C THR A 78 -2.66 3.52 1.51
N LYS A 79 -3.68 4.19 2.06
CA LYS A 79 -4.81 4.68 1.28
C LYS A 79 -4.46 6.02 0.64
N ASN A 80 -4.78 6.14 -0.65
CA ASN A 80 -4.66 7.41 -1.36
C ASN A 80 -5.97 8.18 -1.24
N PHE A 81 -5.95 9.32 -0.55
CA PHE A 81 -7.11 10.19 -0.33
C PHE A 81 -7.32 11.26 -1.40
N GLN A 82 -6.64 11.15 -2.53
CA GLN A 82 -6.82 12.08 -3.64
C GLN A 82 -8.28 12.19 -4.07
N GLN A 83 -8.74 13.42 -4.33
CA GLN A 83 -10.09 13.68 -4.81
C GLN A 83 -10.34 13.00 -6.16
N GLY A 84 -11.42 12.22 -6.24
CA GLY A 84 -11.89 11.63 -7.48
C GLY A 84 -12.83 12.56 -8.26
N VAL A 85 -13.26 12.11 -9.43
CA VAL A 85 -14.22 12.84 -10.26
C VAL A 85 -15.60 12.78 -9.61
N VAL A 86 -16.25 13.93 -9.47
CA VAL A 86 -17.63 14.03 -9.00
C VAL A 86 -18.57 13.77 -10.18
N GLN A 87 -19.49 12.82 -10.01
CA GLN A 87 -20.48 12.43 -11.01
C GLN A 87 -21.88 12.82 -10.57
N SER A 88 -22.70 13.30 -11.50
CA SER A 88 -24.12 13.56 -11.24
C SER A 88 -24.93 12.28 -11.44
N THR A 89 -25.72 11.91 -10.44
CA THR A 89 -26.54 10.69 -10.45
C THR A 89 -28.04 10.93 -10.58
N ASN A 90 -28.49 12.19 -10.54
CA ASN A 90 -29.92 12.59 -10.54
C ASN A 90 -30.74 11.97 -9.39
N ARG A 91 -30.11 11.49 -8.33
CA ARG A 91 -30.79 10.97 -7.13
C ARG A 91 -30.75 12.01 -6.01
N PRO A 92 -31.88 12.28 -5.34
CA PRO A 92 -31.99 13.41 -4.40
C PRO A 92 -31.19 13.20 -3.10
N LEU A 93 -30.85 11.96 -2.76
CA LEU A 93 -30.12 11.63 -1.54
C LEU A 93 -28.62 11.40 -1.75
N ASP A 94 -28.16 11.45 -2.99
CA ASP A 94 -26.74 11.30 -3.29
C ASP A 94 -26.02 12.62 -3.04
N MET A 95 -24.99 12.58 -2.23
CA MET A 95 -24.15 13.73 -1.88
C MET A 95 -22.69 13.42 -2.12
N ALA A 96 -21.94 14.43 -2.52
CA ALA A 96 -20.49 14.32 -2.68
C ALA A 96 -19.80 15.48 -1.96
N ILE A 97 -18.68 15.19 -1.32
CA ILE A 97 -17.81 16.21 -0.75
C ILE A 97 -16.78 16.61 -1.81
N ASN A 98 -16.75 17.89 -2.16
CA ASN A 98 -15.71 18.45 -2.99
C ASN A 98 -14.63 19.06 -2.07
N GLY A 99 -13.47 18.44 -2.04
CA GLY A 99 -12.38 18.78 -1.13
C GLY A 99 -12.14 17.70 -0.06
N ASP A 100 -11.44 18.07 0.99
CA ASP A 100 -11.10 17.17 2.08
C ASP A 100 -12.25 17.04 3.09
N GLY A 101 -12.40 15.86 3.67
CA GLY A 101 -13.38 15.59 4.70
C GLY A 101 -14.08 14.24 4.55
N PHE A 102 -14.94 13.94 5.53
CA PHE A 102 -15.72 12.71 5.59
C PHE A 102 -17.14 13.01 6.08
N PHE A 103 -18.10 12.19 5.65
CA PHE A 103 -19.42 12.17 6.24
C PHE A 103 -19.36 11.47 7.61
N ILE A 104 -20.06 12.04 8.57
CA ILE A 104 -20.21 11.44 9.91
C ILE A 104 -21.51 10.66 9.93
N VAL A 105 -21.42 9.37 10.19
CA VAL A 105 -22.56 8.46 10.28
C VAL A 105 -22.68 7.93 11.70
N ARG A 106 -23.86 8.05 12.29
CA ARG A 106 -24.15 7.46 13.61
C ARG A 106 -24.62 6.02 13.42
N ARG A 107 -23.96 5.08 14.07
CA ARG A 107 -24.36 3.67 14.11
C ARG A 107 -25.50 3.42 15.10
N PRO A 108 -26.20 2.29 15.00
CA PRO A 108 -27.26 1.92 15.95
C PRO A 108 -26.79 1.82 17.40
N ASP A 109 -25.51 1.54 17.64
CA ASP A 109 -24.87 1.50 18.97
C ASP A 109 -24.48 2.88 19.52
N ASN A 110 -24.95 3.99 18.86
CA ASN A 110 -24.59 5.36 19.13
C ASN A 110 -23.12 5.75 18.91
N SER A 111 -22.30 4.88 18.32
CA SER A 111 -20.95 5.24 17.89
C SER A 111 -20.98 6.03 16.58
N PHE A 112 -19.93 6.82 16.34
CA PHE A 112 -19.74 7.55 15.09
C PHE A 112 -18.80 6.79 14.18
N ALA A 113 -19.13 6.75 12.89
CA ALA A 113 -18.27 6.26 11.82
C ALA A 113 -18.07 7.36 10.79
N TYR A 114 -16.95 7.30 10.10
CA TYR A 114 -16.58 8.25 9.04
C TYR A 114 -16.59 7.54 7.71
N SER A 115 -17.25 8.13 6.71
CA SER A 115 -17.35 7.57 5.37
C SER A 115 -17.17 8.65 4.32
N ARG A 116 -16.62 8.28 3.18
CA ARG A 116 -16.58 9.13 1.99
C ARG A 116 -17.70 8.81 1.02
N ASP A 117 -18.42 7.72 1.23
CA ASP A 117 -19.57 7.31 0.44
C ASP A 117 -20.79 8.17 0.77
N GLY A 118 -21.29 8.88 -0.22
CA GLY A 118 -22.47 9.75 -0.10
C GLY A 118 -23.74 9.16 -0.72
N SER A 119 -23.75 7.88 -1.09
CA SER A 119 -24.93 7.21 -1.67
C SER A 119 -25.88 6.74 -0.57
N TYR A 120 -26.76 7.61 -0.13
CA TYR A 120 -27.72 7.30 0.95
C TYR A 120 -29.02 6.74 0.40
N LYS A 121 -29.64 5.84 1.16
CA LYS A 121 -30.96 5.27 0.89
C LYS A 121 -31.85 5.42 2.10
N LEU A 122 -33.14 5.69 1.86
CA LEU A 122 -34.15 5.66 2.93
C LEU A 122 -34.48 4.21 3.23
N ASN A 123 -34.38 3.84 4.53
CA ASN A 123 -34.90 2.58 5.03
C ASN A 123 -36.34 2.81 5.50
N LYS A 124 -37.29 2.01 5.01
CA LYS A 124 -38.62 1.94 5.60
C LYS A 124 -38.52 1.17 6.90
N SER A 125 -38.61 1.86 8.01
CA SER A 125 -38.90 1.28 9.30
C SER A 125 -40.38 0.94 9.42
#